data_7c457196c71d97950b2e29a80df33e3c
#
_entry.id   7c457196c71d97950b2e29a80df33e3c
#
_cell.length_a   1.000
_cell.length_b   1.000
_cell.length_c   1.000
_cell.angle_alpha   90.00
_cell.angle_beta   90.00
_cell.angle_gamma   90.00
#
_symmetry.space_group_name_H-M   'P 1'
#
loop_
_entity.id
_entity.type
_entity.pdbx_description
1 polymer ?
#
loop_
_entity_poly.entity_id
_entity_poly.type
_entity_poly.pdbx_seq_one_letter_code
_entity_poly.pdbx_strand_id
1 'polypeptide(L)'
;MTQKLSLSQAQDIIASAIAERKAQQFPPMGFAVLDDAGDLIAYAREDGASMFRFDIARAKAWGAVGMGVSSRTLGERAKDNPNFFVSLSATSNGRFLPQTGAVLVKDKDGQI
;
A
#
# COMPACT_ATOMS: atom_id res chain seq x y z
N MET A 1 1.96 -24.12 -3.01
CA MET A 1 0.92 -23.10 -3.23
C MET A 1 1.04 -21.99 -2.18
N THR A 2 1.05 -20.76 -2.61
CA THR A 2 1.16 -19.62 -1.71
C THR A 2 -0.12 -19.47 -0.91
N GLN A 3 0.02 -19.27 0.40
CA GLN A 3 -1.13 -19.01 1.26
C GLN A 3 -1.69 -17.61 0.98
N LYS A 4 -2.97 -17.52 0.64
CA LYS A 4 -3.63 -16.24 0.39
C LYS A 4 -3.91 -15.53 1.71
N LEU A 5 -3.79 -14.21 1.70
CA LEU A 5 -4.15 -13.37 2.82
C LEU A 5 -5.68 -13.35 2.98
N SER A 6 -6.17 -13.65 4.18
CA SER A 6 -7.60 -13.65 4.46
C SER A 6 -8.10 -12.27 4.86
N LEU A 7 -9.41 -12.05 4.79
CA LEU A 7 -10.03 -10.83 5.29
C LEU A 7 -9.74 -10.62 6.78
N SER A 8 -9.80 -11.69 7.58
CA SER A 8 -9.51 -11.62 9.02
C SER A 8 -8.07 -11.14 9.26
N GLN A 9 -7.12 -11.69 8.52
CA GLN A 9 -5.72 -11.26 8.62
C GLN A 9 -5.55 -9.81 8.17
N ALA A 10 -6.21 -9.39 7.11
CA ALA A 10 -6.15 -8.01 6.64
C ALA A 10 -6.72 -7.05 7.69
N GLN A 11 -7.83 -7.41 8.34
CA GLN A 11 -8.41 -6.61 9.41
C GLN A 11 -7.48 -6.50 10.62
N ASP A 12 -6.78 -7.58 10.97
CA ASP A 12 -5.80 -7.56 12.05
C ASP A 12 -4.61 -6.65 11.71
N ILE A 13 -4.15 -6.67 10.47
CA ILE A 13 -3.09 -5.77 9.99
C ILE A 13 -3.52 -4.32 10.15
N ILE A 14 -4.75 -3.99 9.73
CA ILE A 14 -5.29 -2.63 9.86
C ILE A 14 -5.39 -2.22 11.32
N ALA A 15 -5.89 -3.08 12.20
CA ALA A 15 -6.00 -2.78 13.62
C ALA A 15 -4.63 -2.49 14.24
N SER A 16 -3.62 -3.29 13.88
CA SER A 16 -2.24 -3.07 14.35
C SER A 16 -1.67 -1.76 13.82
N ALA A 17 -1.93 -1.44 12.55
CA ALA A 17 -1.46 -0.19 11.95
C ALA A 17 -2.09 1.04 12.61
N ILE A 18 -3.37 0.98 12.93
CA ILE A 18 -4.07 2.06 13.64
C ILE A 18 -3.48 2.25 15.04
N ALA A 19 -3.23 1.15 15.76
CA ALA A 19 -2.61 1.21 17.09
C ALA A 19 -1.22 1.86 17.03
N GLU A 20 -0.42 1.51 16.00
CA GLU A 20 0.92 2.09 15.83
C GLU A 20 0.84 3.57 15.46
N ARG A 21 -0.12 3.96 14.60
CA ARG A 21 -0.34 5.36 14.27
C ARG A 21 -0.63 6.18 15.53
N LYS A 22 -1.49 5.67 16.41
CA LYS A 22 -1.83 6.33 17.67
C LYS A 22 -0.62 6.41 18.60
N ALA A 23 0.15 5.34 18.72
CA ALA A 23 1.35 5.30 19.56
C ALA A 23 2.40 6.31 19.09
N GLN A 24 2.55 6.49 17.77
CA GLN A 24 3.49 7.45 17.19
C GLN A 24 2.92 8.86 17.10
N GLN A 25 1.66 9.05 17.45
CA GLN A 25 0.98 10.35 17.40
C GLN A 25 0.99 10.98 16.00
N PHE A 26 0.94 10.15 14.96
CA PHE A 26 0.77 10.63 13.59
C PHE A 26 -0.68 11.08 13.36
N PRO A 27 -0.93 11.95 12.36
CA PRO A 27 -2.30 12.33 12.01
C PRO A 27 -3.15 11.14 11.56
N PRO A 28 -4.49 11.24 11.61
CA PRO A 28 -5.38 10.21 11.11
C PRO A 28 -5.07 9.83 9.66
N MET A 29 -5.19 8.54 9.35
CA MET A 29 -4.79 7.97 8.06
C MET A 29 -5.84 7.04 7.47
N GLY A 30 -5.61 6.63 6.22
CA GLY A 30 -6.30 5.52 5.59
C GLY A 30 -5.34 4.33 5.45
N PHE A 31 -5.88 3.13 5.60
CA PHE A 31 -5.11 1.88 5.55
C PHE A 31 -5.77 0.93 4.57
N ALA A 32 -5.04 0.56 3.51
CA ALA A 32 -5.54 -0.36 2.49
C ALA A 32 -4.68 -1.62 2.49
N VAL A 33 -5.33 -2.77 2.42
CA VAL A 33 -4.65 -4.08 2.29
C VAL A 33 -5.13 -4.72 0.99
N LEU A 34 -4.18 -5.02 0.11
CA LEU A 34 -4.44 -5.65 -1.18
C LEU A 34 -3.92 -7.09 -1.15
N ASP A 35 -4.48 -7.94 -2.01
CA ASP A 35 -3.94 -9.28 -2.22
C ASP A 35 -2.76 -9.24 -3.23
N ASP A 36 -2.23 -10.42 -3.54
CA ASP A 36 -1.07 -10.54 -4.44
C ASP A 36 -1.40 -10.25 -5.91
N ALA A 37 -2.67 -10.13 -6.25
CA ALA A 37 -3.13 -9.72 -7.58
C ALA A 37 -3.41 -8.21 -7.66
N GLY A 38 -3.28 -7.51 -6.54
CA GLY A 38 -3.55 -6.07 -6.47
C GLY A 38 -5.00 -5.73 -6.19
N ASP A 39 -5.83 -6.71 -5.84
CA ASP A 39 -7.23 -6.46 -5.51
C ASP A 39 -7.39 -6.10 -4.03
N LEU A 40 -8.32 -5.20 -3.74
CA LEU A 40 -8.57 -4.73 -2.38
C LEU A 40 -9.22 -5.82 -1.53
N ILE A 41 -8.60 -6.14 -0.39
CA ILE A 41 -9.20 -7.03 0.62
C ILE A 41 -9.95 -6.22 1.66
N ALA A 42 -9.31 -5.19 2.21
CA ALA A 42 -9.90 -4.38 3.28
C ALA A 42 -9.33 -2.97 3.26
N TYR A 43 -10.16 -2.02 3.71
CA TYR A 43 -9.77 -0.63 3.84
C TYR A 43 -10.44 -0.03 5.06
N ALA A 44 -9.71 0.83 5.78
CA ALA A 44 -10.28 1.66 6.84
C ALA A 44 -9.73 3.08 6.72
N ARG A 45 -10.64 4.04 6.79
CA ARG A 45 -10.28 5.45 6.90
C ARG A 45 -10.59 5.91 8.31
N GLU A 46 -9.57 6.38 9.02
CA GLU A 46 -9.79 6.94 10.35
C GLU A 46 -10.61 8.22 10.30
N ASP A 47 -11.34 8.50 11.36
CA ASP A 47 -12.06 9.75 11.50
C ASP A 47 -11.08 10.92 11.37
N GLY A 48 -11.44 11.92 10.59
CA GLY A 48 -10.60 13.08 10.35
C GLY A 48 -9.61 12.96 9.20
N ALA A 49 -9.43 11.78 8.63
CA ALA A 49 -8.59 11.60 7.44
C ALA A 49 -9.33 12.07 6.19
N SER A 50 -8.59 12.64 5.22
CA SER A 50 -9.19 13.19 4.01
C SER A 50 -9.73 12.11 3.09
N MET A 51 -10.64 12.50 2.19
CA MET A 51 -11.20 11.58 1.20
C MET A 51 -10.17 11.03 0.23
N PHE A 52 -9.03 11.72 0.06
CA PHE A 52 -7.97 11.28 -0.84
C PHE A 52 -7.17 10.11 -0.28
N ARG A 53 -7.30 9.80 1.02
CA ARG A 53 -6.50 8.74 1.66
C ARG A 53 -6.70 7.39 1.03
N PHE A 54 -7.92 7.07 0.57
CA PHE A 54 -8.16 5.79 -0.10
C PHE A 54 -7.36 5.67 -1.40
N ASP A 55 -7.46 6.66 -2.28
CA ASP A 55 -6.78 6.60 -3.57
C ASP A 55 -5.27 6.56 -3.40
N ILE A 56 -4.74 7.35 -2.46
CA ILE A 56 -3.30 7.39 -2.17
C ILE A 56 -2.82 6.04 -1.61
N ALA A 57 -3.51 5.51 -0.60
CA ALA A 57 -3.12 4.26 0.04
C ALA A 57 -3.18 3.09 -0.94
N ARG A 58 -4.26 3.00 -1.72
CA ARG A 58 -4.43 1.94 -2.71
C ARG A 58 -3.38 2.03 -3.81
N ALA A 59 -3.08 3.22 -4.31
CA ALA A 59 -2.11 3.41 -5.37
C ALA A 59 -0.70 3.03 -4.93
N LYS A 60 -0.32 3.36 -3.70
CA LYS A 60 0.98 2.97 -3.13
C LYS A 60 1.07 1.45 -2.99
N ALA A 61 0.04 0.81 -2.45
CA ALA A 61 0.00 -0.64 -2.26
C ALA A 61 -0.04 -1.38 -3.60
N TRP A 62 -0.82 -0.88 -4.56
CA TRP A 62 -0.94 -1.48 -5.89
C TRP A 62 0.41 -1.47 -6.60
N GLY A 63 1.12 -0.36 -6.56
CA GLY A 63 2.46 -0.25 -7.15
C GLY A 63 3.46 -1.18 -6.49
N ALA A 64 3.42 -1.29 -5.15
CA ALA A 64 4.33 -2.15 -4.41
C ALA A 64 4.15 -3.61 -4.79
N VAL A 65 2.90 -4.11 -4.85
CA VAL A 65 2.65 -5.50 -5.21
C VAL A 65 2.98 -5.76 -6.68
N GLY A 66 2.69 -4.80 -7.56
CA GLY A 66 2.96 -4.92 -8.99
C GLY A 66 4.45 -5.00 -9.31
N MET A 67 5.27 -4.24 -8.59
CA MET A 67 6.73 -4.21 -8.79
C MET A 67 7.48 -5.17 -7.87
N GLY A 68 6.82 -5.75 -6.87
CA GLY A 68 7.43 -6.69 -5.96
C GLY A 68 8.40 -6.07 -4.94
N VAL A 69 8.30 -4.77 -4.69
CA VAL A 69 9.14 -4.04 -3.74
C VAL A 69 8.30 -3.03 -2.97
N SER A 70 8.82 -2.56 -1.83
CA SER A 70 8.11 -1.54 -1.05
C SER A 70 7.97 -0.24 -1.83
N SER A 71 6.97 0.57 -1.50
CA SER A 71 6.78 1.86 -2.17
C SER A 71 7.89 2.86 -1.82
N ARG A 72 8.61 2.67 -0.72
CA ARG A 72 9.82 3.46 -0.42
C ARG A 72 10.88 3.25 -1.49
N THR A 73 11.14 1.98 -1.85
CA THR A 73 12.07 1.64 -2.92
C THR A 73 11.63 2.25 -4.25
N LEU A 74 10.33 2.20 -4.54
CA LEU A 74 9.79 2.81 -5.76
C LEU A 74 9.99 4.32 -5.77
N GLY A 75 9.81 4.98 -4.63
CA GLY A 75 10.06 6.41 -4.51
C GLY A 75 11.52 6.79 -4.81
N GLU A 76 12.45 5.96 -4.34
CA GLU A 76 13.88 6.16 -4.64
C GLU A 76 14.19 5.96 -6.11
N ARG A 77 13.61 4.91 -6.74
CA ARG A 77 13.77 4.66 -8.17
C ARG A 77 13.16 5.78 -9.01
N ALA A 78 12.03 6.35 -8.57
CA ALA A 78 11.36 7.44 -9.27
C ALA A 78 12.21 8.71 -9.30
N LYS A 79 13.04 8.95 -8.30
CA LYS A 79 13.97 10.09 -8.30
C LYS A 79 15.01 9.97 -9.42
N ASP A 80 15.44 8.73 -9.71
CA ASP A 80 16.44 8.46 -10.73
C ASP A 80 15.86 8.36 -12.14
N ASN A 81 14.56 8.04 -12.24
CA ASN A 81 13.89 7.83 -13.53
C ASN A 81 12.47 8.39 -13.52
N PRO A 82 12.31 9.71 -13.31
CA PRO A 82 10.98 10.29 -13.13
C PRO A 82 10.06 10.14 -14.34
N ASN A 83 10.61 10.23 -15.55
CA ASN A 83 9.78 10.15 -16.76
C ASN A 83 9.12 8.79 -16.92
N PHE A 84 9.86 7.72 -16.62
CA PHE A 84 9.30 6.37 -16.65
C PHE A 84 8.14 6.22 -15.66
N PHE A 85 8.34 6.67 -14.43
CA PHE A 85 7.33 6.49 -13.39
C PHE A 85 6.11 7.38 -13.58
N VAL A 86 6.27 8.58 -14.12
CA VAL A 86 5.13 9.43 -14.51
C VAL A 86 4.34 8.74 -15.61
N SER A 87 5.02 8.18 -16.61
CA SER A 87 4.36 7.46 -17.71
C SER A 87 3.66 6.20 -17.22
N LEU A 88 4.26 5.48 -16.28
CA LEU A 88 3.64 4.29 -15.70
C LEU A 88 2.37 4.64 -14.92
N SER A 89 2.39 5.74 -14.17
CA SER A 89 1.20 6.24 -13.47
C SER A 89 0.07 6.55 -14.46
N ALA A 90 0.38 7.19 -15.57
CA ALA A 90 -0.60 7.48 -16.61
C ALA A 90 -1.11 6.20 -17.29
N THR A 91 -0.20 5.28 -17.63
CA THR A 91 -0.55 4.00 -18.27
C THR A 91 -1.48 3.15 -17.38
N SER A 92 -1.30 3.22 -16.07
CA SER A 92 -2.11 2.47 -15.12
C SER A 92 -3.39 3.19 -14.69
N ASN A 93 -3.77 4.25 -15.37
CA ASN A 93 -4.95 5.08 -15.04
C ASN A 93 -4.88 5.66 -13.63
N GLY A 94 -3.69 6.11 -13.22
CA GLY A 94 -3.50 6.73 -11.91
C GLY A 94 -3.44 5.76 -10.74
N ARG A 95 -3.38 4.44 -10.99
CA ARG A 95 -3.35 3.45 -9.90
C ARG A 95 -1.98 3.25 -9.28
N PHE A 96 -0.95 3.90 -9.82
CA PHE A 96 0.44 3.73 -9.38
C PHE A 96 0.94 5.03 -8.75
N LEU A 97 1.44 4.94 -7.51
CA LEU A 97 2.03 6.08 -6.80
C LEU A 97 3.33 5.64 -6.13
N PRO A 98 4.52 6.01 -6.69
CA PRO A 98 5.81 5.57 -6.15
C PRO A 98 6.27 6.47 -5.00
N GLN A 99 5.56 6.39 -3.87
CA GLN A 99 5.81 7.18 -2.67
C GLN A 99 5.84 6.27 -1.45
N THR A 100 6.66 6.60 -0.46
CA THR A 100 6.75 5.84 0.80
C THR A 100 5.38 5.68 1.46
N GLY A 101 5.11 4.51 2.00
CA GLY A 101 3.90 4.26 2.76
C GLY A 101 3.27 2.89 2.54
N ALA A 102 3.80 2.08 1.64
CA ALA A 102 3.32 0.71 1.43
C ALA A 102 4.46 -0.29 1.57
N VAL A 103 4.17 -1.41 2.20
CA VAL A 103 5.11 -2.51 2.39
C VAL A 103 4.49 -3.82 1.91
N LEU A 104 5.33 -4.78 1.58
CA LEU A 104 4.88 -6.11 1.18
C LEU A 104 4.63 -6.96 2.43
N VAL A 105 3.50 -7.65 2.44
CA VAL A 105 3.21 -8.67 3.44
C VAL A 105 3.65 -10.00 2.86
N LYS A 106 4.53 -10.71 3.57
CA LYS A 106 5.11 -11.96 3.10
C LYS A 106 4.81 -13.08 4.06
N ASP A 107 4.67 -14.31 3.54
CA ASP A 107 4.57 -15.49 4.37
C ASP A 107 5.95 -15.87 4.92
N LYS A 108 6.01 -16.96 5.70
CA LYS A 108 7.26 -17.42 6.32
C LYS A 108 8.33 -17.84 5.30
N ASP A 109 7.93 -18.10 4.05
CA ASP A 109 8.82 -18.50 2.97
C ASP A 109 9.23 -17.31 2.10
N GLY A 110 8.82 -16.09 2.46
CA GLY A 110 9.13 -14.88 1.72
C GLY A 110 8.25 -14.62 0.50
N GLN A 111 7.16 -15.35 0.35
CA GLN A 111 6.19 -15.16 -0.73
C GLN A 111 5.20 -14.05 -0.37
N ILE A 112 4.91 -13.21 -1.34
CA ILE A 112 3.95 -12.08 -1.18
C ILE A 112 2.52 -12.59 -1.07
#